data_07a217f3168c9cef3f054dd4fc63cf0b
#
_entry.id   07a217f3168c9cef3f054dd4fc63cf0b
#
_cell.length_a   1.000
_cell.length_b   1.000
_cell.length_c   1.000
_cell.angle_alpha   90.00
_cell.angle_beta   90.00
_cell.angle_gamma   90.00
#
_symmetry.space_group_name_H-M   'P 1'
#
loop_
_entity.id
_entity.type
_entity.pdbx_description
1 polymer ?
#
loop_
_entity_poly.entity_id
_entity_poly.type
_entity_poly.pdbx_seq_one_letter_code
_entity_poly.pdbx_strand_id
1 'polypeptide(L)'
;MNIHDLYGKWINTSDRTVIRFNPFTLVTPCGSSKYTIEQRLNFPYICYETGEMIYHEENDIPILSDTIMEYDGRGEIIIREYVCEQDIDKIPKDFCSELRKARNHRKPISTVMEVES
;
A
#
# COMPACT_ATOMS: atom_id res chain seq x y z
N MET A 1 -12.28 6.80 -7.13
CA MET A 1 -12.39 5.34 -6.84
C MET A 1 -13.83 5.02 -6.45
N ASN A 2 -14.37 3.96 -7.02
CA ASN A 2 -15.63 3.42 -6.55
C ASN A 2 -15.33 2.46 -5.39
N ILE A 3 -16.07 2.59 -4.29
CA ILE A 3 -15.84 1.74 -3.12
C ILE A 3 -15.98 0.24 -3.43
N HIS A 4 -16.81 -0.12 -4.43
CA HIS A 4 -16.97 -1.50 -4.86
C HIS A 4 -15.68 -2.09 -5.45
N ASP A 5 -14.81 -1.26 -5.99
CA ASP A 5 -13.53 -1.70 -6.53
C ASP A 5 -12.55 -2.11 -5.43
N LEU A 6 -12.80 -1.66 -4.21
CA LEU A 6 -11.97 -2.01 -3.07
C LEU A 6 -12.30 -3.41 -2.53
N TYR A 7 -13.55 -3.85 -2.65
CA TYR A 7 -13.98 -5.11 -2.06
C TYR A 7 -13.28 -6.32 -2.70
N GLY A 8 -12.93 -7.28 -1.87
CA GLY A 8 -12.32 -8.52 -2.31
C GLY A 8 -10.93 -8.73 -1.72
N LYS A 9 -10.18 -9.62 -2.37
CA LYS A 9 -8.84 -9.99 -1.92
C LYS A 9 -7.78 -9.13 -2.56
N TRP A 10 -6.82 -8.71 -1.75
CA TRP A 10 -5.65 -7.97 -2.17
C TRP A 10 -4.41 -8.73 -1.70
N ILE A 11 -3.42 -8.84 -2.55
CA ILE A 11 -2.24 -9.65 -2.32
C ILE A 11 -1.00 -8.76 -2.22
N ASN A 12 -0.23 -8.94 -1.15
CA ASN A 12 1.03 -8.26 -0.99
C ASN A 12 2.00 -8.70 -2.10
N THR A 13 2.59 -7.74 -2.79
CA THR A 13 3.46 -8.00 -3.93
C THR A 13 4.80 -8.63 -3.54
N SER A 14 5.18 -8.56 -2.27
CA SER A 14 6.44 -9.11 -1.78
C SER A 14 6.30 -10.51 -1.23
N ASP A 15 5.45 -10.67 -0.23
CA ASP A 15 5.37 -11.89 0.57
C ASP A 15 4.13 -12.72 0.29
N ARG A 16 3.27 -12.25 -0.61
CA ARG A 16 2.02 -12.90 -1.01
C ARG A 16 0.99 -13.00 0.12
N THR A 17 1.15 -12.22 1.18
CA THR A 17 0.14 -12.12 2.23
C THR A 17 -1.16 -11.57 1.65
N VAL A 18 -2.27 -12.17 2.06
CA VAL A 18 -3.59 -11.79 1.56
C VAL A 18 -4.32 -10.97 2.62
N ILE A 19 -4.89 -9.85 2.19
CA ILE A 19 -5.84 -9.08 2.97
C ILE A 19 -7.17 -9.05 2.21
N ARG A 20 -8.26 -8.83 2.92
CA ARG A 20 -9.58 -8.81 2.31
C ARG A 20 -10.37 -7.60 2.80
N PHE A 21 -10.96 -6.88 1.84
CA PHE A 21 -11.89 -5.81 2.17
C PHE A 21 -13.32 -6.31 2.00
N ASN A 22 -14.05 -6.27 3.10
CA ASN A 22 -15.50 -6.47 3.14
C ASN A 22 -16.15 -5.09 3.29
N PRO A 23 -17.48 -4.97 3.19
CA PRO A 23 -18.12 -3.65 3.23
C PRO A 23 -17.77 -2.75 4.42
N PHE A 24 -17.43 -3.29 5.57
CA PHE A 24 -17.11 -2.47 6.75
C PHE A 24 -15.85 -2.93 7.48
N THR A 25 -15.26 -4.01 7.05
CA THR A 25 -14.12 -4.61 7.74
C THR A 25 -13.00 -4.95 6.81
N LEU A 26 -11.78 -4.67 7.27
CA LEU A 26 -10.56 -5.12 6.65
C LEU A 26 -10.07 -6.34 7.43
N VAL A 27 -9.91 -7.46 6.75
CA VAL A 27 -9.40 -8.70 7.34
C VAL A 27 -7.94 -8.88 6.95
N THR A 28 -7.08 -9.02 7.94
CA THR A 28 -5.65 -9.28 7.76
C THR A 28 -5.29 -10.57 8.47
N PRO A 29 -4.07 -11.12 8.25
CA PRO A 29 -3.62 -12.28 9.02
C PRO A 29 -3.60 -12.05 10.54
N CYS A 30 -3.51 -10.81 10.96
CA CYS A 30 -3.49 -10.45 12.39
C CYS A 30 -4.89 -10.30 13.00
N GLY A 31 -5.93 -10.28 12.18
CA GLY A 31 -7.30 -10.11 12.64
C GLY A 31 -8.11 -9.19 11.73
N SER A 32 -9.27 -8.77 12.21
CA SER A 32 -10.13 -7.86 11.46
C SER A 32 -10.26 -6.52 12.18
N SER A 33 -10.38 -5.44 11.41
CA SER A 33 -10.63 -4.11 11.94
C SER A 33 -11.61 -3.37 11.05
N LYS A 34 -12.25 -2.36 11.61
CA LYS A 34 -13.07 -1.46 10.82
C LYS A 34 -12.18 -0.53 10.01
N TYR A 35 -12.68 -0.07 8.88
CA TYR A 35 -11.98 0.91 8.08
C TYR A 35 -12.94 1.98 7.57
N THR A 36 -12.41 3.13 7.25
CA THR A 36 -13.12 4.22 6.60
C THR A 36 -12.31 4.70 5.39
N ILE A 37 -12.96 5.38 4.48
CA ILE A 37 -12.30 5.95 3.31
C ILE A 37 -12.39 7.46 3.40
N GLU A 38 -11.25 8.12 3.34
CA GLU A 38 -11.15 9.58 3.33
C GLU A 38 -10.59 10.06 2.01
N GLN A 39 -11.18 11.10 1.45
CA GLN A 39 -10.63 11.79 0.30
C GLN A 39 -9.70 12.89 0.80
N ARG A 40 -8.42 12.73 0.50
CA ARG A 40 -7.40 13.74 0.78
C ARG A 40 -6.84 14.21 -0.55
N LEU A 41 -6.52 15.47 -0.64
CA LEU A 41 -6.03 16.21 -1.81
C LEU A 41 -5.92 15.44 -3.15
N ASN A 42 -5.15 14.39 -3.22
CA ASN A 42 -4.88 13.69 -4.47
C ASN A 42 -5.35 12.23 -4.48
N PHE A 43 -5.56 11.63 -3.32
CA PHE A 43 -5.79 10.19 -3.25
C PHE A 43 -6.84 9.81 -2.21
N PRO A 44 -7.59 8.73 -2.46
CA PRO A 44 -8.39 8.10 -1.41
C PRO A 44 -7.46 7.44 -0.40
N TYR A 45 -7.72 7.66 0.88
CA TYR A 45 -7.01 7.03 1.98
C TYR A 45 -7.95 6.06 2.67
N ILE A 46 -7.50 4.84 2.83
CA ILE A 46 -8.21 3.80 3.57
C ILE A 46 -7.65 3.78 4.98
N CYS A 47 -8.42 4.33 5.93
CA CYS A 47 -8.00 4.45 7.32
C CYS A 47 -8.52 3.27 8.12
N TYR A 48 -7.66 2.59 8.83
CA TYR A 48 -8.02 1.46 9.68
C TYR A 48 -7.32 1.59 11.04
N GLU A 49 -7.60 0.69 11.95
CA GLU A 49 -7.22 0.84 13.35
C GLU A 49 -5.74 1.12 13.58
N THR A 50 -4.86 0.44 12.85
CA THR A 50 -3.42 0.51 13.08
C THR A 50 -2.67 1.31 12.02
N GLY A 51 -3.35 1.92 11.07
CA GLY A 51 -2.69 2.68 10.03
C GLY A 51 -3.61 3.15 8.93
N GLU A 52 -3.02 3.45 7.80
CA GLU A 52 -3.77 3.88 6.63
C GLU A 52 -3.07 3.46 5.35
N MET A 53 -3.86 3.20 4.32
CA MET A 53 -3.36 2.85 2.99
C MET A 53 -3.76 3.91 2.01
N ILE A 54 -2.97 4.09 0.97
CA ILE A 54 -3.27 4.98 -0.14
C ILE A 54 -3.68 4.13 -1.35
N TYR A 55 -4.83 4.46 -1.93
CA TYR A 55 -5.24 3.86 -3.20
C TYR A 55 -4.70 4.71 -4.34
N HIS A 56 -4.02 4.07 -5.28
CA HIS A 56 -3.53 4.72 -6.48
C HIS A 56 -3.42 3.72 -7.62
N GLU A 57 -3.12 4.20 -8.82
CA GLU A 57 -2.92 3.34 -9.98
C GLU A 57 -1.51 3.52 -10.53
N GLU A 58 -0.92 2.41 -10.92
CA GLU A 58 0.37 2.37 -11.59
C GLU A 58 0.22 1.51 -12.84
N ASN A 59 0.46 2.08 -14.02
CA ASN A 59 0.27 1.39 -15.30
C ASN A 59 -1.12 0.75 -15.43
N ASP A 60 -2.13 1.50 -15.04
CA ASP A 60 -3.54 1.09 -15.07
C ASP A 60 -3.89 -0.07 -14.13
N ILE A 61 -3.04 -0.38 -13.18
CA ILE A 61 -3.29 -1.40 -12.17
C ILE A 61 -3.56 -0.73 -10.83
N PRO A 62 -4.69 -1.03 -10.17
CA PRO A 62 -4.97 -0.49 -8.85
C PRO A 62 -3.99 -1.05 -7.81
N ILE A 63 -3.45 -0.18 -6.99
CA ILE A 63 -2.48 -0.54 -5.95
C ILE A 63 -2.89 0.11 -4.62
N LEU A 64 -2.77 -0.66 -3.55
CA LEU A 64 -2.87 -0.14 -2.19
C LEU A 64 -1.48 -0.11 -1.59
N SER A 65 -1.06 1.07 -1.14
CA SER A 65 0.24 1.26 -0.50
C SER A 65 0.05 1.54 0.97
N ASP A 66 0.63 0.68 1.80
CA ASP A 66 0.60 0.79 3.25
C ASP A 66 2.01 1.09 3.75
N THR A 67 2.16 2.19 4.45
CA THR A 67 3.45 2.59 5.00
C THR A 67 3.53 2.17 6.46
N ILE A 68 4.38 1.21 6.73
CA ILE A 68 4.66 0.79 8.09
C ILE A 68 5.96 1.43 8.54
N MET A 69 5.91 2.13 9.65
CA MET A 69 7.13 2.55 10.32
C MET A 69 7.59 1.40 11.21
N GLU A 70 8.26 0.43 10.61
CA GLU A 70 8.92 -0.60 11.39
C GLU A 70 10.32 -0.11 11.73
N TYR A 71 10.58 -0.07 13.02
CA TYR A 71 11.93 0.13 13.50
C TYR A 71 12.63 -1.22 13.48
N ASP A 72 13.32 -1.51 12.40
CA ASP A 72 14.21 -2.67 12.33
C ASP A 72 15.56 -2.39 13.00
N GLY A 73 15.63 -1.37 13.84
CA GLY A 73 16.89 -0.89 14.42
C GLY A 73 17.63 0.11 13.52
N ARG A 74 17.21 0.28 12.28
CA ARG A 74 17.82 1.23 11.34
C ARG A 74 16.90 2.41 11.01
N GLY A 75 15.66 2.37 11.46
CA GLY A 75 14.70 3.41 11.18
C GLY A 75 14.20 3.41 9.73
N GLU A 76 14.26 2.28 9.06
CA GLU A 76 13.78 2.17 7.69
C GLU A 76 12.25 2.17 7.64
N ILE A 77 11.72 2.86 6.64
CA ILE A 77 10.28 2.85 6.38
C ILE A 77 10.02 1.74 5.36
N ILE A 78 9.18 0.80 5.75
CA ILE A 78 8.78 -0.29 4.88
C ILE A 78 7.45 0.06 4.23
N ILE A 79 7.40 0.01 2.92
CA ILE A 79 6.18 0.20 2.16
C ILE A 79 5.70 -1.16 1.71
N ARG A 80 4.49 -1.53 2.14
CA ARG A 80 3.83 -2.73 1.64
C ARG A 80 2.87 -2.34 0.54
N GLU A 81 2.92 -3.07 -0.55
CA GLU A 81 2.06 -2.84 -1.69
C GLU A 81 1.21 -4.06 -1.96
N TYR A 82 -0.07 -3.82 -2.22
CA TYR A 82 -1.05 -4.87 -2.48
C TYR A 82 -1.72 -4.61 -3.82
N VAL A 83 -2.01 -5.67 -4.53
CA VAL A 83 -2.77 -5.63 -5.78
C VAL A 83 -3.97 -6.56 -5.68
N CYS A 84 -5.00 -6.30 -6.47
CA CYS A 84 -6.15 -7.20 -6.54
C CYS A 84 -5.73 -8.59 -6.97
N GLU A 85 -6.36 -9.62 -6.39
CA GLU A 85 -6.08 -11.01 -6.73
C GLU A 85 -6.11 -11.25 -8.23
N GLN A 86 -7.08 -10.67 -8.92
CA GLN A 86 -7.24 -10.81 -10.36
C GLN A 86 -6.11 -10.19 -11.19
N ASP A 87 -5.38 -9.25 -10.60
CA ASP A 87 -4.32 -8.51 -11.29
C ASP A 87 -2.92 -9.01 -10.96
N ILE A 88 -2.79 -9.94 -10.00
CA ILE A 88 -1.48 -10.36 -9.51
C ILE A 88 -0.61 -10.98 -10.60
N ASP A 89 -1.23 -11.69 -11.54
CA ASP A 89 -0.49 -12.33 -12.64
C ASP A 89 -0.08 -11.35 -13.74
N LYS A 90 -0.67 -10.16 -13.75
CA LYS A 90 -0.34 -9.12 -14.71
C LYS A 90 0.91 -8.35 -14.32
N ILE A 91 1.40 -8.53 -13.10
CA ILE A 91 2.53 -7.79 -12.58
C ILE A 91 3.77 -8.67 -12.63
N PRO A 92 4.75 -8.33 -13.47
CA PRO A 92 6.04 -9.02 -13.47
C PRO A 92 6.72 -8.87 -12.11
N LYS A 93 7.44 -9.88 -11.67
CA LYS A 93 8.18 -9.81 -10.41
C LYS A 93 9.14 -8.61 -10.40
N ASP A 94 9.76 -8.36 -11.52
CA ASP A 94 10.70 -7.25 -11.66
C ASP A 94 10.02 -5.88 -11.51
N PHE A 95 8.80 -5.76 -12.01
CA PHE A 95 8.05 -4.52 -11.92
C PHE A 95 7.81 -4.11 -10.47
N CYS A 96 7.34 -5.02 -9.64
CA CYS A 96 7.10 -4.75 -8.23
C CYS A 96 8.39 -4.41 -7.48
N SER A 97 9.46 -5.10 -7.80
CA SER A 97 10.77 -4.87 -7.20
C SER A 97 11.31 -3.50 -7.57
N GLU A 98 11.21 -3.12 -8.84
CA GLU A 98 11.66 -1.82 -9.32
C GLU A 98 10.83 -0.68 -8.76
N LEU A 99 9.52 -0.86 -8.71
CA LEU A 99 8.62 0.14 -8.14
C LEU A 99 8.99 0.44 -6.68
N ARG A 100 9.28 -0.61 -5.92
CA ARG A 100 9.67 -0.46 -4.53
C ARG A 100 11.03 0.20 -4.38
N LYS A 101 11.99 -0.18 -5.20
CA LYS A 101 13.30 0.47 -5.22
C LYS A 101 13.19 1.94 -5.53
N ALA A 102 12.41 2.30 -6.52
CA ALA A 102 12.20 3.68 -6.90
C ALA A 102 11.62 4.50 -5.75
N ARG A 103 10.64 3.96 -5.04
CA ARG A 103 10.04 4.65 -3.90
C ARG A 103 11.00 4.77 -2.73
N ASN A 104 11.75 3.74 -2.43
CA ASN A 104 12.73 3.77 -1.36
C ASN A 104 13.84 4.76 -1.64
N HIS A 105 14.25 4.90 -2.89
CA HIS A 105 15.23 5.90 -3.28
C HIS A 105 14.71 7.32 -3.17
N ARG A 106 13.45 7.55 -3.51
CA ARG A 106 12.88 8.89 -3.43
C ARG A 106 12.87 9.42 -1.99
N LYS A 107 12.61 8.59 -1.02
CA LYS A 107 12.54 9.00 0.36
C LYS A 107 13.86 9.53 0.92
N PRO A 108 14.97 8.80 0.80
CA PRO A 108 16.27 9.33 1.23
C PRO A 108 16.64 10.63 0.51
N ILE A 109 16.38 10.71 -0.77
CA ILE A 109 16.64 11.92 -1.56
C ILE A 109 15.83 13.09 -1.04
N SER A 110 14.56 12.89 -0.79
CA SER A 110 13.68 13.93 -0.26
C SER A 110 14.18 14.43 1.10
N THR A 111 14.60 13.53 1.94
CA THR A 111 15.14 13.87 3.27
C THR A 111 16.41 14.71 3.15
N VAL A 112 17.29 14.32 2.27
CA VAL A 112 18.53 15.07 2.02
C VAL A 112 18.23 16.46 1.51
N MET A 113 17.29 16.59 0.60
CA MET A 113 16.90 17.90 0.09
C MET A 113 16.32 18.79 1.15
N GLU A 114 15.54 18.26 2.05
CA GLU A 114 15.00 19.01 3.19
C GLU A 114 16.09 19.55 4.10
N VAL A 115 17.12 18.76 4.32
CA VAL A 115 18.25 19.16 5.13
C VAL A 115 19.07 20.26 4.45
N GLU A 116 19.22 20.17 3.16
CA GLU A 116 19.98 21.13 2.38
C GLU A 116 19.26 22.46 2.20
N SER A 117 17.97 22.39 2.17
CA SER A 117 17.15 23.59 2.01
C SER A 117 16.91 24.28 3.32
#